data_9dcfe9be30feaafb4efc8bbdf813c976
#
_entry.id   9dcfe9be30feaafb4efc8bbdf813c976
#
_cell.length_a   1.000
_cell.length_b   1.000
_cell.length_c   1.000
_cell.angle_alpha   90.00
_cell.angle_beta   90.00
_cell.angle_gamma   90.00
#
_symmetry.space_group_name_H-M   'P 1'
#
loop_
_entity.id
_entity.type
_entity.pdbx_description
1 polymer ?
#
loop_
_entity_poly.entity_id
_entity_poly.type
_entity_poly.pdbx_seq_one_letter_code
_entity_poly.pdbx_strand_id
1 'polypeptide(L)'
;GTQPSLLSEGLAKNIDEVFAEIGKRFSFGGQAATDQRIYYINTKELMGNKYGTPSPVPFRVVDQRAGIDIDVSIRCFGEYSYRIVNPILFYTNVCGNVENEYTRDALEGQMRTEMMTALQPAFARISEMGIRYSALPGHTTELAEALNQELSGKWSKLRGIEIVSLGVS
;
A
#
# COMPACT_ATOMS: atom_id res chain seq x y z
N GLY A 1 24.45 -23.00 22.21
CA GLY A 1 23.41 -22.13 21.92
C GLY A 1 23.69 -20.64 21.78
N THR A 2 24.76 -20.23 21.11
CA THR A 2 25.11 -18.78 21.03
C THR A 2 24.90 -18.15 19.63
N GLN A 3 24.24 -18.86 18.72
CA GLN A 3 24.06 -18.36 17.37
C GLN A 3 22.84 -17.44 17.11
N PRO A 4 21.76 -17.44 17.90
CA PRO A 4 20.66 -16.51 17.63
C PRO A 4 21.02 -15.03 17.82
N SER A 5 21.97 -14.73 18.70
CA SER A 5 22.36 -13.35 18.97
C SER A 5 23.16 -12.70 17.84
N LEU A 6 24.03 -13.45 17.17
CA LEU A 6 24.81 -12.95 16.04
C LEU A 6 23.96 -12.68 14.81
N LEU A 7 22.96 -13.52 14.56
CA LEU A 7 22.00 -13.29 13.47
C LEU A 7 21.08 -12.12 13.77
N SER A 8 20.63 -11.97 15.02
CA SER A 8 19.77 -10.84 15.39
C SER A 8 20.55 -9.51 15.40
N GLU A 9 21.80 -9.49 15.83
CA GLU A 9 22.66 -8.29 15.75
C GLU A 9 22.99 -7.94 14.29
N GLY A 10 23.27 -8.93 13.45
CA GLY A 10 23.48 -8.72 12.03
C GLY A 10 22.23 -8.23 11.33
N LEU A 11 21.08 -8.76 11.69
CA LEU A 11 19.79 -8.32 11.16
C LEU A 11 19.45 -6.90 11.60
N ALA A 12 19.67 -6.56 12.86
CA ALA A 12 19.45 -5.23 13.39
C ALA A 12 20.37 -4.20 12.72
N LYS A 13 21.65 -4.53 12.52
CA LYS A 13 22.59 -3.71 11.77
C LYS A 13 22.17 -3.48 10.33
N ASN A 14 21.72 -4.53 9.64
CA ASN A 14 21.25 -4.44 8.28
C ASN A 14 19.97 -3.59 8.18
N ILE A 15 19.08 -3.69 9.14
CA ILE A 15 17.88 -2.86 9.20
C ILE A 15 18.24 -1.40 9.38
N ASP A 16 19.19 -1.08 10.26
CA ASP A 16 19.66 0.29 10.48
C ASP A 16 20.29 0.88 9.20
N GLU A 17 21.11 0.11 8.52
CA GLU A 17 21.71 0.52 7.26
C GLU A 17 20.66 0.72 6.16
N VAL A 18 19.68 -0.15 6.09
CA VAL A 18 18.56 -0.04 5.15
C VAL A 18 17.76 1.22 5.41
N PHE A 19 17.44 1.53 6.66
CA PHE A 19 16.72 2.75 7.00
C PHE A 19 17.52 4.00 6.70
N ALA A 20 18.81 4.00 6.97
CA ALA A 20 19.71 5.11 6.64
C ALA A 20 19.72 5.36 5.11
N GLU A 21 19.76 4.30 4.33
CA GLU A 21 19.79 4.38 2.87
C GLU A 21 18.44 4.82 2.29
N ILE A 22 17.33 4.29 2.80
CA ILE A 22 15.99 4.76 2.46
C ILE A 22 15.90 6.25 2.74
N GLY A 23 16.44 6.68 3.85
CA GLY A 23 16.49 8.06 4.23
C GLY A 23 17.22 8.95 3.25
N LYS A 24 18.38 8.60 2.88
CA LYS A 24 19.17 9.34 1.90
C LYS A 24 18.43 9.51 0.58
N ARG A 25 17.68 8.48 0.19
CA ARG A 25 16.96 8.47 -1.09
C ARG A 25 15.64 9.24 -1.06
N PHE A 26 15.03 9.33 0.11
CA PHE A 26 13.79 10.09 0.31
C PHE A 26 14.02 11.47 0.92
N SER A 27 15.26 11.85 1.24
CA SER A 27 15.56 13.19 1.70
C SER A 27 15.63 14.16 0.54
N PHE A 28 14.91 15.25 0.66
CA PHE A 28 14.93 16.33 -0.30
C PHE A 28 16.02 17.34 0.09
N GLY A 29 16.92 17.67 -0.84
CA GLY A 29 17.79 18.83 -0.72
C GLY A 29 18.94 18.73 0.31
N GLY A 30 19.59 17.58 0.45
CA GLY A 30 20.86 17.49 1.15
C GLY A 30 20.81 17.47 2.67
N GLN A 31 19.63 17.27 3.27
CA GLN A 31 19.47 17.16 4.72
C GLN A 31 19.55 15.71 5.24
N ALA A 32 20.23 14.87 4.52
CA ALA A 32 20.26 13.44 4.81
C ALA A 32 20.84 13.06 6.19
N ALA A 33 21.74 13.84 6.73
CA ALA A 33 22.47 13.47 7.94
C ALA A 33 21.68 13.62 9.24
N THR A 34 20.70 14.51 9.27
CA THR A 34 19.92 14.79 10.48
C THR A 34 18.67 13.95 10.60
N ASP A 35 18.26 13.28 9.52
CA ASP A 35 16.97 12.63 9.43
C ASP A 35 17.02 11.11 9.62
N GLN A 36 18.20 10.54 9.85
CA GLN A 36 18.36 9.08 10.04
C GLN A 36 17.49 8.51 11.16
N ARG A 37 17.20 9.29 12.21
CA ARG A 37 16.34 8.90 13.31
C ARG A 37 14.86 8.90 12.93
N ILE A 38 14.48 9.68 11.94
CA ILE A 38 13.10 9.82 11.47
C ILE A 38 12.66 8.57 10.68
N TYR A 39 13.60 7.81 10.13
CA TYR A 39 13.30 6.62 9.33
C TYR A 39 12.76 5.45 10.13
N TYR A 40 13.12 5.32 11.39
CA TYR A 40 12.46 4.38 12.28
C TYR A 40 10.98 4.69 12.44
N ILE A 41 10.63 5.96 12.31
CA ILE A 41 9.25 6.44 12.38
C ILE A 41 8.50 6.11 11.07
N ASN A 42 9.19 6.05 9.94
CA ASN A 42 8.62 5.80 8.62
C ASN A 42 8.21 4.34 8.37
N THR A 43 8.53 3.40 9.25
CA THR A 43 7.88 2.08 9.28
C THR A 43 6.49 2.13 9.88
N LYS A 44 6.13 3.25 10.48
CA LYS A 44 4.76 3.52 10.88
C LYS A 44 3.91 3.84 9.66
N GLU A 45 2.67 4.08 9.90
CA GLU A 45 1.67 4.40 8.90
C GLU A 45 1.99 5.73 8.18
N LEU A 46 2.04 5.69 6.86
CA LEU A 46 2.20 6.87 6.01
C LEU A 46 0.81 7.29 5.52
N MET A 47 0.32 8.40 6.06
CA MET A 47 -1.05 8.87 5.92
C MET A 47 -1.18 9.94 4.82
N GLY A 48 -2.42 10.27 4.48
CA GLY A 48 -2.74 11.39 3.63
C GLY A 48 -2.55 11.17 2.13
N ASN A 49 -2.49 9.92 1.70
CA ASN A 49 -2.36 9.61 0.28
C ASN A 49 -3.72 9.61 -0.39
N LYS A 50 -3.92 10.52 -1.33
CA LYS A 50 -5.19 10.67 -2.03
C LYS A 50 -5.31 9.74 -3.21
N TYR A 51 -6.51 9.23 -3.44
CA TYR A 51 -6.85 8.47 -4.63
C TYR A 51 -8.22 8.88 -5.14
N GLY A 52 -8.45 8.63 -6.41
CA GLY A 52 -9.75 8.84 -7.03
C GLY A 52 -9.80 8.13 -8.36
N THR A 53 -10.96 7.58 -8.70
CA THR A 53 -11.14 6.86 -9.96
C THR A 53 -11.26 7.86 -11.12
N PRO A 54 -10.34 7.81 -12.12
CA PRO A 54 -10.42 8.71 -13.27
C PRO A 54 -11.62 8.39 -14.17
N SER A 55 -12.05 7.13 -14.17
CA SER A 55 -13.22 6.65 -14.89
C SER A 55 -14.04 5.73 -13.98
N PRO A 56 -15.34 5.57 -14.24
CA PRO A 56 -16.17 4.67 -13.44
C PRO A 56 -15.63 3.23 -13.45
N VAL A 57 -15.73 2.58 -12.30
CA VAL A 57 -15.31 1.20 -12.11
C VAL A 57 -16.54 0.33 -11.94
N PRO A 58 -16.64 -0.83 -12.62
CA PRO A 58 -17.76 -1.75 -12.46
C PRO A 58 -17.83 -2.31 -11.04
N PHE A 59 -19.02 -2.36 -10.51
CA PHE A 59 -19.34 -3.05 -9.26
C PHE A 59 -20.52 -3.97 -9.50
N ARG A 60 -20.31 -5.27 -9.27
CA ARG A 60 -21.34 -6.28 -9.51
C ARG A 60 -22.40 -6.24 -8.40
N VAL A 61 -23.64 -6.14 -8.79
CA VAL A 61 -24.80 -6.20 -7.90
C VAL A 61 -25.54 -7.51 -8.20
N VAL A 62 -25.61 -8.38 -7.19
CA VAL A 62 -26.30 -9.66 -7.29
C VAL A 62 -27.39 -9.70 -6.22
N ASP A 63 -28.63 -9.91 -6.64
CA ASP A 63 -29.74 -10.20 -5.76
C ASP A 63 -30.42 -11.47 -6.25
N GLN A 64 -30.14 -12.58 -5.59
CA GLN A 64 -30.67 -13.89 -5.96
C GLN A 64 -32.18 -13.97 -5.79
N ARG A 65 -32.77 -13.23 -4.84
CA ARG A 65 -34.21 -13.21 -4.61
C ARG A 65 -34.96 -12.51 -5.72
N ALA A 66 -34.39 -11.41 -6.22
CA ALA A 66 -34.98 -10.65 -7.32
C ALA A 66 -34.50 -11.11 -8.70
N GLY A 67 -33.58 -12.08 -8.78
CA GLY A 67 -32.99 -12.55 -10.02
C GLY A 67 -32.13 -11.50 -10.71
N ILE A 68 -31.55 -10.57 -9.96
CA ILE A 68 -30.74 -9.47 -10.49
C ILE A 68 -29.26 -9.85 -10.44
N ASP A 69 -28.59 -9.72 -11.57
CA ASP A 69 -27.13 -9.82 -11.70
C ASP A 69 -26.69 -8.78 -12.73
N ILE A 70 -26.31 -7.60 -12.26
CA ILE A 70 -25.95 -6.46 -13.10
C ILE A 70 -24.66 -5.82 -12.58
N ASP A 71 -23.97 -5.11 -13.47
CA ASP A 71 -22.86 -4.25 -13.12
C ASP A 71 -23.34 -2.79 -13.05
N VAL A 72 -23.03 -2.12 -11.94
CA VAL A 72 -23.20 -0.68 -11.82
C VAL A 72 -21.84 -0.02 -11.95
N SER A 73 -21.80 1.16 -12.54
CA SER A 73 -20.56 1.93 -12.67
C SER A 73 -20.47 2.92 -11.51
N ILE A 74 -19.45 2.79 -10.70
CA ILE A 74 -19.23 3.64 -9.53
C ILE A 74 -17.95 4.44 -9.66
N ARG A 75 -17.95 5.63 -9.11
CA ARG A 75 -16.76 6.43 -8.89
C ARG A 75 -16.52 6.52 -7.40
N CYS A 76 -15.28 6.43 -7.00
CA CYS A 76 -14.91 6.61 -5.61
C CYS A 76 -13.63 7.43 -5.48
N PHE A 77 -13.50 8.08 -4.36
CA PHE A 77 -12.31 8.83 -3.99
C PHE A 77 -12.12 8.79 -2.47
N GLY A 78 -10.95 9.14 -2.03
CA GLY A 78 -10.66 9.17 -0.61
C GLY A 78 -9.18 9.27 -0.34
N GLU A 79 -8.81 8.90 0.86
CA GLU A 79 -7.43 8.83 1.30
C GLU A 79 -7.12 7.43 1.80
N TYR A 80 -5.89 7.00 1.60
CA TYR A 80 -5.40 5.74 2.15
C TYR A 80 -4.08 5.97 2.87
N SER A 81 -3.79 5.06 3.76
CA SER A 81 -2.49 4.97 4.41
C SER A 81 -1.85 3.64 4.12
N TYR A 82 -0.54 3.63 4.08
CA TYR A 82 0.24 2.41 3.91
C TYR A 82 1.41 2.40 4.89
N ARG A 83 2.01 1.25 5.06
CA ARG A 83 3.25 1.12 5.84
C ARG A 83 4.21 0.17 5.16
N ILE A 84 5.48 0.35 5.47
CA ILE A 84 6.54 -0.56 5.06
C ILE A 84 6.57 -1.71 6.07
N VAL A 85 6.17 -2.91 5.62
CA VAL A 85 6.14 -4.11 6.47
C VAL A 85 7.42 -4.94 6.36
N ASN A 86 8.16 -4.77 5.28
CA ASN A 86 9.45 -5.40 5.08
C ASN A 86 10.45 -4.39 4.51
N PRO A 87 11.24 -3.73 5.37
CA PRO A 87 12.19 -2.71 4.94
C PRO A 87 13.26 -3.22 3.98
N ILE A 88 13.66 -4.46 4.10
CA ILE A 88 14.69 -5.06 3.23
C ILE A 88 14.17 -5.19 1.80
N LEU A 89 12.96 -5.70 1.63
CA LEU A 89 12.32 -5.77 0.31
C LEU A 89 12.10 -4.38 -0.27
N PHE A 90 11.63 -3.45 0.54
CA PHE A 90 11.42 -2.09 0.10
C PHE A 90 12.71 -1.44 -0.40
N TYR A 91 13.77 -1.53 0.39
CA TYR A 91 15.08 -1.00 0.00
C TYR A 91 15.58 -1.65 -1.30
N THR A 92 15.57 -2.98 -1.36
CA THR A 92 16.12 -3.73 -2.49
C THR A 92 15.36 -3.47 -3.78
N ASN A 93 14.03 -3.50 -3.72
CA ASN A 93 13.19 -3.50 -4.92
C ASN A 93 12.64 -2.12 -5.30
N VAL A 94 12.65 -1.18 -4.39
CA VAL A 94 12.19 0.20 -4.65
C VAL A 94 13.37 1.14 -4.78
N CYS A 95 14.31 1.11 -3.85
CA CYS A 95 15.43 2.04 -3.80
C CYS A 95 16.68 1.52 -4.53
N GLY A 96 16.90 0.20 -4.55
CA GLY A 96 18.12 -0.41 -5.09
C GLY A 96 18.20 -0.43 -6.62
N ASN A 97 17.08 -0.34 -7.32
CA ASN A 97 17.01 -0.41 -8.78
C ASN A 97 17.05 0.96 -9.46
N VAL A 98 17.31 2.01 -8.73
CA VAL A 98 17.28 3.38 -9.25
C VAL A 98 18.68 3.98 -9.21
N GLU A 99 19.16 4.39 -10.37
CA GLU A 99 20.46 5.06 -10.51
C GLU A 99 20.46 6.48 -9.93
N ASN A 100 19.29 7.11 -9.84
CA ASN A 100 19.09 8.45 -9.33
C ASN A 100 18.13 8.44 -8.14
N GLU A 101 18.06 9.55 -7.39
CA GLU A 101 17.11 9.72 -6.30
C GLU A 101 15.70 9.31 -6.72
N TYR A 102 15.19 8.29 -6.04
CA TYR A 102 13.81 7.87 -6.21
C TYR A 102 12.93 8.79 -5.38
N THR A 103 12.11 9.59 -6.03
CA THR A 103 11.23 10.51 -5.32
C THR A 103 10.05 9.74 -4.71
N ARG A 104 9.69 10.12 -3.49
CA ARG A 104 8.49 9.62 -2.81
C ARG A 104 7.24 9.83 -3.67
N ASP A 105 7.16 10.96 -4.36
CA ASP A 105 6.04 11.27 -5.24
C ASP A 105 5.91 10.29 -6.42
N ALA A 106 7.03 9.86 -6.99
CA ALA A 106 7.03 8.86 -8.06
C ALA A 106 6.52 7.51 -7.57
N LEU A 107 6.96 7.07 -6.39
CA LEU A 107 6.47 5.84 -5.77
C LEU A 107 4.98 5.93 -5.48
N GLU A 108 4.54 6.99 -4.84
CA GLU A 108 3.13 7.19 -4.49
C GLU A 108 2.24 7.27 -5.73
N GLY A 109 2.72 7.87 -6.81
CA GLY A 109 2.02 7.90 -8.09
C GLY A 109 1.84 6.51 -8.68
N GLN A 110 2.89 5.70 -8.64
CA GLN A 110 2.82 4.31 -9.11
C GLN A 110 1.91 3.46 -8.23
N MET A 111 2.01 3.59 -6.92
CA MET A 111 1.12 2.92 -5.97
C MET A 111 -0.34 3.28 -6.22
N ARG A 112 -0.63 4.54 -6.47
CA ARG A 112 -1.98 5.01 -6.80
C ARG A 112 -2.50 4.34 -8.07
N THR A 113 -1.71 4.29 -9.13
CA THR A 113 -2.08 3.63 -10.39
C THR A 113 -2.36 2.15 -10.19
N GLU A 114 -1.51 1.45 -9.45
CA GLU A 114 -1.70 0.03 -9.15
C GLU A 114 -2.93 -0.21 -8.29
N MET A 115 -3.17 0.66 -7.31
CA MET A 115 -4.37 0.59 -6.47
C MET A 115 -5.64 0.80 -7.30
N MET A 116 -5.65 1.74 -8.24
CA MET A 116 -6.78 1.95 -9.14
C MET A 116 -7.07 0.71 -9.99
N THR A 117 -6.03 0.04 -10.48
CA THR A 117 -6.17 -1.20 -11.24
C THR A 117 -6.73 -2.33 -10.37
N ALA A 118 -6.37 -2.38 -9.10
CA ALA A 118 -6.83 -3.40 -8.17
C ALA A 118 -8.26 -3.18 -7.65
N LEU A 119 -8.84 -1.99 -7.84
CA LEU A 119 -10.17 -1.67 -7.32
C LEU A 119 -11.26 -2.58 -7.91
N GLN A 120 -11.23 -2.84 -9.20
CA GLN A 120 -12.26 -3.67 -9.83
C GLN A 120 -12.29 -5.11 -9.27
N PRO A 121 -11.16 -5.85 -9.21
CA PRO A 121 -11.17 -7.16 -8.58
C PRO A 121 -11.45 -7.10 -7.07
N ALA A 122 -11.03 -6.04 -6.37
CA ALA A 122 -11.37 -5.85 -4.96
C ALA A 122 -12.87 -5.65 -4.78
N PHE A 123 -13.52 -4.87 -5.63
CA PHE A 123 -14.97 -4.70 -5.60
C PHE A 123 -15.71 -6.02 -5.90
N ALA A 124 -15.17 -6.85 -6.77
CA ALA A 124 -15.74 -8.18 -7.01
C ALA A 124 -15.72 -9.03 -5.74
N ARG A 125 -14.63 -9.01 -4.98
CA ARG A 125 -14.54 -9.71 -3.69
C ARG A 125 -15.54 -9.17 -2.68
N ILE A 126 -15.68 -7.86 -2.59
CA ILE A 126 -16.63 -7.19 -1.71
C ILE A 126 -18.07 -7.57 -2.07
N SER A 127 -18.41 -7.59 -3.36
CA SER A 127 -19.70 -8.02 -3.84
C SER A 127 -20.00 -9.47 -3.49
N GLU A 128 -19.04 -10.36 -3.60
CA GLU A 128 -19.17 -11.77 -3.21
C GLU A 128 -19.43 -11.95 -1.71
N MET A 129 -18.96 -11.02 -0.89
CA MET A 129 -19.24 -10.99 0.56
C MET A 129 -20.66 -10.52 0.88
N GLY A 130 -21.43 -10.10 -0.11
CA GLY A 130 -22.78 -9.59 0.07
C GLY A 130 -22.84 -8.12 0.49
N ILE A 131 -21.72 -7.40 0.43
CA ILE A 131 -21.65 -5.98 0.78
C ILE A 131 -22.09 -5.16 -0.44
N ARG A 132 -23.04 -4.27 -0.25
CA ARG A 132 -23.51 -3.37 -1.31
C ARG A 132 -22.55 -2.22 -1.53
N TYR A 133 -22.50 -1.69 -2.76
CA TYR A 133 -21.65 -0.54 -3.08
C TYR A 133 -21.97 0.67 -2.20
N SER A 134 -23.25 0.89 -1.86
CA SER A 134 -23.68 1.99 -1.00
C SER A 134 -23.21 1.85 0.46
N ALA A 135 -22.81 0.66 0.87
CA ALA A 135 -22.30 0.39 2.21
C ALA A 135 -20.75 0.44 2.29
N LEU A 136 -20.06 0.65 1.18
CA LEU A 136 -18.60 0.70 1.14
C LEU A 136 -17.97 1.66 2.16
N PRO A 137 -18.50 2.88 2.37
CA PRO A 137 -17.93 3.77 3.39
C PRO A 137 -17.92 3.19 4.80
N GLY A 138 -18.83 2.27 5.11
CA GLY A 138 -18.88 1.55 6.39
C GLY A 138 -18.06 0.26 6.43
N HIS A 139 -17.52 -0.18 5.29
CA HIS A 139 -16.78 -1.44 5.14
C HIS A 139 -15.37 -1.24 4.60
N THR A 140 -14.72 -0.18 5.03
CA THR A 140 -13.38 0.18 4.56
C THR A 140 -12.30 -0.80 5.00
N THR A 141 -12.48 -1.50 6.12
CA THR A 141 -11.58 -2.56 6.56
C THR A 141 -11.57 -3.72 5.57
N GLU A 142 -12.76 -4.17 5.18
CA GLU A 142 -12.92 -5.26 4.21
C GLU A 142 -12.37 -4.88 2.85
N LEU A 143 -12.56 -3.63 2.42
CA LEU A 143 -12.01 -3.13 1.17
C LEU A 143 -10.48 -3.06 1.22
N ALA A 144 -9.90 -2.60 2.32
CA ALA A 144 -8.44 -2.57 2.50
C ALA A 144 -7.86 -3.99 2.45
N GLU A 145 -8.49 -4.95 3.08
CA GLU A 145 -8.08 -6.36 3.03
C GLU A 145 -8.17 -6.93 1.61
N ALA A 146 -9.25 -6.65 0.90
CA ALA A 146 -9.42 -7.08 -0.48
C ALA A 146 -8.35 -6.48 -1.40
N LEU A 147 -8.05 -5.19 -1.26
CA LEU A 147 -6.98 -4.52 -1.99
C LEU A 147 -5.61 -5.11 -1.67
N ASN A 148 -5.32 -5.37 -0.40
CA ASN A 148 -4.06 -5.99 0.00
C ASN A 148 -3.89 -7.39 -0.61
N GLN A 149 -4.95 -8.17 -0.71
CA GLN A 149 -4.91 -9.46 -1.37
C GLN A 149 -4.62 -9.34 -2.86
N GLU A 150 -5.30 -8.42 -3.54
CA GLU A 150 -5.08 -8.17 -4.98
C GLU A 150 -3.70 -7.61 -5.27
N LEU A 151 -3.17 -6.78 -4.39
CA LEU A 151 -1.87 -6.13 -4.54
C LEU A 151 -0.71 -6.94 -3.97
N SER A 152 -0.97 -8.07 -3.31
CA SER A 152 0.04 -8.81 -2.55
C SER A 152 1.30 -9.15 -3.34
N GLY A 153 1.16 -9.48 -4.63
CA GLY A 153 2.30 -9.82 -5.49
C GLY A 153 3.27 -8.67 -5.69
N LYS A 154 2.76 -7.46 -5.90
CA LYS A 154 3.56 -6.26 -6.16
C LYS A 154 3.89 -5.49 -4.90
N TRP A 155 3.03 -5.53 -3.90
CA TRP A 155 3.18 -4.71 -2.70
C TRP A 155 3.85 -5.45 -1.55
N SER A 156 3.19 -6.41 -0.91
CA SER A 156 3.78 -7.06 0.26
C SER A 156 4.92 -8.01 -0.10
N LYS A 157 4.78 -8.77 -1.17
CA LYS A 157 5.78 -9.77 -1.57
C LYS A 157 6.98 -9.19 -2.31
N LEU A 158 6.76 -8.15 -3.13
CA LEU A 158 7.83 -7.55 -3.91
C LEU A 158 8.44 -6.32 -3.23
N ARG A 159 7.62 -5.39 -2.74
CA ARG A 159 8.07 -4.12 -2.17
C ARG A 159 8.03 -4.04 -0.65
N GLY A 160 7.40 -5.01 0.00
CA GLY A 160 7.28 -5.02 1.45
C GLY A 160 6.41 -3.90 1.99
N ILE A 161 5.32 -3.55 1.29
CA ILE A 161 4.36 -2.53 1.69
C ILE A 161 2.95 -3.10 1.72
N GLU A 162 2.09 -2.52 2.54
CA GLU A 162 0.67 -2.87 2.58
C GLU A 162 -0.20 -1.68 2.99
N ILE A 163 -1.46 -1.71 2.59
CA ILE A 163 -2.46 -0.73 3.03
C ILE A 163 -2.80 -0.97 4.49
N VAL A 164 -2.82 0.08 5.29
CA VAL A 164 -3.24 0.03 6.70
C VAL A 164 -4.69 0.45 6.83
N SER A 165 -5.06 1.57 6.25
CA SER A 165 -6.42 2.10 6.31
C SER A 165 -6.80 2.77 5.00
N LEU A 166 -8.10 2.91 4.79
CA LEU A 166 -8.68 3.45 3.57
C LEU A 166 -9.99 4.15 3.91
N GLY A 167 -10.16 5.37 3.39
CA GLY A 167 -11.44 6.07 3.39
C GLY A 167 -12.05 6.04 1.99
N VAL A 168 -13.36 5.97 1.91
CA VAL A 168 -14.11 5.91 0.63
C VAL A 168 -15.29 6.87 0.68
N SER A 169 -15.42 7.66 -0.36
CA SER A 169 -16.61 8.49 -0.64
C SER A 169 -17.10 8.26 -2.05
#